data_fa2b8e57043f584d94711b45e6fad3b2
#
_entry.id   fa2b8e57043f584d94711b45e6fad3b2
#
_cell.length_a   1.000
_cell.length_b   1.000
_cell.length_c   1.000
_cell.angle_alpha   90.00
_cell.angle_beta   90.00
_cell.angle_gamma   90.00
#
_symmetry.space_group_name_H-M   'P 1'
#
loop_
_entity.id
_entity.type
_entity.pdbx_description
1 polymer ?
#
loop_
_entity_poly.entity_id
_entity_poly.type
_entity_poly.pdbx_seq_one_letter_code
_entity_poly.pdbx_strand_id
1 'polypeptide(L)'
;PGSANVVGGTGIVIKLRDVHTAEEMILPGTEQMKFAMGENPKRCYGTDKKYPMTRMGLAALMRETLYKAKNYSDKLKAAEADPSKAPEPNFQLEALVPVVRGEMRCRIHAHRSDDIMTAVKIAEEFHLDYTIEHCTEGYMIVDALKRHHVRATIGPYLWGPEKQEL
;
A
#
# COMPACT_ATOMS: atom_id res chain seq x y z
N PRO A 1 6.07 2.08 8.11
CA PRO A 1 6.24 0.64 7.88
C PRO A 1 7.17 0.36 6.70
N GLY A 2 7.90 -0.77 6.76
CA GLY A 2 8.82 -1.17 5.70
C GLY A 2 8.10 -1.80 4.50
N SER A 3 8.88 -2.21 3.48
CA SER A 3 8.38 -2.77 2.22
C SER A 3 8.53 -4.30 2.12
N ALA A 4 8.67 -4.99 3.25
CA ALA A 4 8.78 -6.45 3.29
C ALA A 4 7.46 -7.17 3.00
N ASN A 5 6.33 -6.54 3.33
CA ASN A 5 5.00 -7.11 3.17
C ASN A 5 4.22 -6.40 2.07
N VAL A 6 3.36 -7.15 1.36
CA VAL A 6 2.44 -6.58 0.36
C VAL A 6 1.50 -5.56 1.02
N VAL A 7 0.98 -5.86 2.20
CA VAL A 7 0.27 -4.93 3.07
C VAL A 7 1.12 -4.73 4.32
N GLY A 8 1.72 -3.55 4.46
CA GLY A 8 2.76 -3.27 5.44
C GLY A 8 2.26 -2.63 6.74
N GLY A 9 1.00 -2.21 6.77
CA GLY A 9 0.41 -1.51 7.92
C GLY A 9 0.40 0.01 7.79
N THR A 10 -0.14 0.68 8.81
CA THR A 10 -0.33 2.13 8.82
C THR A 10 0.96 2.86 9.18
N GLY A 11 1.29 3.89 8.41
CA GLY A 11 2.33 4.88 8.70
C GLY A 11 1.72 6.22 9.03
N ILE A 12 2.50 7.07 9.69
CA ILE A 12 2.10 8.43 10.10
C ILE A 12 3.21 9.42 9.81
N VAL A 13 2.89 10.69 9.73
CA VAL A 13 3.88 11.78 9.75
C VAL A 13 3.96 12.31 11.19
N ILE A 14 5.18 12.47 11.68
CA ILE A 14 5.44 13.03 13.00
C ILE A 14 6.24 14.33 12.88
N LYS A 15 6.01 15.24 13.82
CA LYS A 15 6.85 16.40 14.02
C LYS A 15 7.71 16.16 15.27
N LEU A 16 9.03 16.13 15.08
CA LEU A 16 9.96 15.97 16.19
C LEU A 16 9.80 17.14 17.16
N ARG A 17 9.42 16.83 18.40
CA ARG A 17 9.21 17.76 19.50
C ARG A 17 9.84 17.17 20.77
N ASP A 18 10.15 18.03 21.72
CA ASP A 18 10.53 17.61 23.06
C ASP A 18 9.26 17.28 23.86
N VAL A 19 8.83 16.02 23.74
CA VAL A 19 7.61 15.48 24.37
C VAL A 19 7.88 14.06 24.88
N HIS A 20 6.96 13.52 25.68
CA HIS A 20 7.19 12.26 26.38
C HIS A 20 6.66 11.03 25.62
N THR A 21 5.74 11.22 24.67
CA THR A 21 5.10 10.12 23.92
C THR A 21 5.14 10.36 22.42
N ALA A 22 5.15 9.27 21.65
CA ALA A 22 5.12 9.35 20.18
C ALA A 22 3.80 9.95 19.68
N GLU A 23 2.71 9.71 20.38
CA GLU A 23 1.37 10.21 20.03
C GLU A 23 1.33 11.74 19.99
N GLU A 24 2.04 12.41 20.90
CA GLU A 24 2.14 13.87 20.92
C GLU A 24 2.90 14.46 19.71
N MET A 25 3.67 13.62 19.01
CA MET A 25 4.41 14.01 17.81
C MET A 25 3.55 13.88 16.53
N ILE A 26 2.48 13.07 16.57
CA ILE A 26 1.68 12.77 15.37
C ILE A 26 1.05 14.03 14.81
N LEU A 27 1.13 14.20 13.50
CA LEU A 27 0.34 15.18 12.77
C LEU A 27 -1.01 14.53 12.40
N PRO A 28 -2.13 14.99 12.97
CA PRO A 28 -3.44 14.40 12.72
C PRO A 28 -3.81 14.40 11.23
N GLY A 29 -4.48 13.36 10.77
CA GLY A 29 -4.92 13.22 9.37
C GLY A 29 -3.79 12.87 8.39
N THR A 30 -2.66 12.38 8.91
CA THR A 30 -1.51 11.97 8.08
C THR A 30 -1.32 10.46 8.00
N GLU A 31 -2.27 9.71 8.52
CA GLU A 31 -2.29 8.25 8.48
C GLU A 31 -2.35 7.76 7.02
N GLN A 32 -1.50 6.81 6.70
CA GLN A 32 -1.39 6.25 5.35
C GLN A 32 -1.14 4.75 5.41
N MET A 33 -1.87 3.99 4.60
CA MET A 33 -1.62 2.56 4.47
C MET A 33 -0.42 2.29 3.57
N LYS A 34 0.54 1.52 4.05
CA LYS A 34 1.70 1.09 3.27
C LYS A 34 1.41 -0.21 2.53
N PHE A 35 1.66 -0.16 1.21
CA PHE A 35 1.74 -1.35 0.35
C PHE A 35 3.13 -1.48 -0.25
N ALA A 36 3.47 -2.67 -0.73
CA ALA A 36 4.72 -2.89 -1.44
C ALA A 36 4.56 -3.93 -2.56
N MET A 37 5.19 -3.62 -3.70
CA MET A 37 5.28 -4.48 -4.87
C MET A 37 6.75 -4.70 -5.26
N GLY A 38 7.00 -5.71 -6.07
CA GLY A 38 8.31 -5.96 -6.67
C GLY A 38 9.29 -6.72 -5.78
N GLU A 39 10.57 -6.37 -5.92
CA GLU A 39 11.68 -7.14 -5.35
C GLU A 39 11.59 -7.35 -3.85
N ASN A 40 11.28 -6.30 -3.08
CA ASN A 40 11.35 -6.37 -1.63
C ASN A 40 10.40 -7.42 -1.04
N PRO A 41 9.08 -7.36 -1.26
CA PRO A 41 8.19 -8.39 -0.75
C PRO A 41 8.46 -9.76 -1.40
N LYS A 42 8.75 -9.81 -2.72
CA LYS A 42 9.09 -11.06 -3.40
C LYS A 42 10.25 -11.78 -2.70
N ARG A 43 11.33 -11.06 -2.37
CA ARG A 43 12.49 -11.61 -1.69
C ARG A 43 12.16 -12.05 -0.26
N CYS A 44 11.46 -11.23 0.51
CA CYS A 44 11.07 -11.56 1.87
C CYS A 44 10.28 -12.87 1.96
N TYR A 45 9.20 -12.96 1.20
CA TYR A 45 8.38 -14.17 1.17
C TYR A 45 9.13 -15.37 0.56
N GLY A 46 9.95 -15.13 -0.48
CA GLY A 46 10.74 -16.18 -1.15
C GLY A 46 11.80 -16.79 -0.26
N THR A 47 12.48 -15.99 0.57
CA THR A 47 13.47 -16.48 1.55
C THR A 47 12.83 -17.45 2.54
N ASP A 48 11.64 -17.14 2.99
CA ASP A 48 10.88 -17.97 3.93
C ASP A 48 10.12 -19.12 3.23
N LYS A 49 10.22 -19.24 1.89
CA LYS A 49 9.45 -20.19 1.07
C LYS A 49 7.94 -20.08 1.29
N LYS A 50 7.45 -18.87 1.54
CA LYS A 50 6.03 -18.56 1.76
C LYS A 50 5.42 -17.88 0.54
N TYR A 51 4.13 -18.13 0.31
CA TYR A 51 3.36 -17.34 -0.67
C TYR A 51 3.19 -15.89 -0.18
N PRO A 52 3.32 -14.91 -1.10
CA PRO A 52 3.62 -15.00 -2.54
C PRO A 52 5.13 -14.86 -2.84
N MET A 53 5.68 -15.74 -3.70
CA MET A 53 7.10 -15.72 -4.06
C MET A 53 7.37 -15.10 -5.44
N THR A 54 6.33 -14.65 -6.13
CA THR A 54 6.41 -14.12 -7.50
C THR A 54 5.68 -12.79 -7.62
N ARG A 55 6.00 -11.99 -8.66
CA ARG A 55 5.28 -10.74 -8.96
C ARG A 55 3.79 -10.95 -9.18
N MET A 56 3.42 -12.03 -9.90
CA MET A 56 2.02 -12.40 -10.09
C MET A 56 1.33 -12.72 -8.77
N GLY A 57 2.00 -13.46 -7.89
CA GLY A 57 1.50 -13.77 -6.55
C GLY A 57 1.32 -12.52 -5.68
N LEU A 58 2.26 -11.55 -5.75
CA LEU A 58 2.14 -10.27 -5.04
C LEU A 58 0.91 -9.48 -5.52
N ALA A 59 0.72 -9.39 -6.85
CA ALA A 59 -0.44 -8.72 -7.42
C ALA A 59 -1.76 -9.41 -7.04
N ALA A 60 -1.78 -10.75 -7.04
CA ALA A 60 -2.93 -11.53 -6.61
C ALA A 60 -3.26 -11.30 -5.13
N LEU A 61 -2.25 -11.35 -4.25
CA LEU A 61 -2.44 -11.12 -2.81
C LEU A 61 -2.95 -9.70 -2.52
N MET A 62 -2.42 -8.68 -3.20
CA MET A 62 -2.88 -7.31 -3.01
C MET A 62 -4.36 -7.16 -3.41
N ARG A 63 -4.75 -7.69 -4.59
CA ARG A 63 -6.14 -7.67 -5.05
C ARG A 63 -7.07 -8.44 -4.11
N GLU A 64 -6.68 -9.65 -3.74
CA GLU A 64 -7.47 -10.49 -2.83
C GLU A 64 -7.72 -9.78 -1.50
N THR A 65 -6.69 -9.14 -0.95
CA THR A 65 -6.80 -8.42 0.33
C THR A 65 -7.70 -7.20 0.21
N LEU A 66 -7.55 -6.40 -0.84
CA LEU A 66 -8.41 -5.23 -1.10
C LEU A 66 -9.86 -5.64 -1.37
N TYR A 67 -10.08 -6.72 -2.12
CA TYR A 67 -11.41 -7.26 -2.37
C TYR A 67 -12.09 -7.73 -1.08
N LYS A 68 -11.36 -8.46 -0.22
CA LYS A 68 -11.85 -8.86 1.11
C LYS A 68 -12.19 -7.64 1.98
N ALA A 69 -11.34 -6.62 1.99
CA ALA A 69 -11.58 -5.38 2.73
C ALA A 69 -12.82 -4.62 2.21
N LYS A 70 -13.01 -4.57 0.89
CA LYS A 70 -14.21 -3.97 0.29
C LYS A 70 -15.48 -4.71 0.71
N ASN A 71 -15.49 -6.04 0.57
CA ASN A 71 -16.64 -6.85 0.99
C ASN A 71 -16.93 -6.72 2.50
N TYR A 72 -15.88 -6.63 3.31
CA TYR A 72 -16.01 -6.40 4.75
C TYR A 72 -16.60 -5.02 5.04
N SER A 73 -16.13 -3.98 4.37
CA SER A 73 -16.67 -2.63 4.47
C SER A 73 -18.15 -2.56 4.06
N ASP A 74 -18.54 -3.26 2.98
CA ASP A 74 -19.94 -3.31 2.52
C ASP A 74 -20.85 -4.00 3.55
N LYS A 75 -20.36 -5.06 4.21
CA LYS A 75 -21.09 -5.71 5.32
C LYS A 75 -21.24 -4.81 6.53
N LEU A 76 -20.19 -4.08 6.92
CA LEU A 76 -20.26 -3.09 8.00
C LEU A 76 -21.33 -2.03 7.71
N LYS A 77 -21.35 -1.51 6.49
CA LYS A 77 -22.36 -0.54 6.06
C LYS A 77 -23.78 -1.12 6.09
N ALA A 78 -23.95 -2.38 5.67
CA ALA A 78 -25.24 -3.05 5.74
C ALA A 78 -25.71 -3.28 7.19
N ALA A 79 -24.77 -3.49 8.12
CA ALA A 79 -25.05 -3.68 9.54
C ALA A 79 -25.54 -2.39 10.24
N GLU A 80 -25.27 -1.20 9.68
CA GLU A 80 -25.83 0.06 10.19
C GLU A 80 -27.37 0.08 10.14
N ALA A 81 -27.95 -0.53 9.09
CA ALA A 81 -29.40 -0.65 8.92
C ALA A 81 -29.97 -1.95 9.52
N ASP A 82 -29.16 -3.00 9.61
CA ASP A 82 -29.55 -4.33 10.11
C ASP A 82 -28.38 -4.99 10.84
N PRO A 83 -28.35 -4.89 12.19
CA PRO A 83 -27.26 -5.44 12.99
C PRO A 83 -27.01 -6.95 12.81
N SER A 84 -27.99 -7.71 12.33
CA SER A 84 -27.83 -9.15 12.07
C SER A 84 -26.87 -9.44 10.90
N LYS A 85 -26.55 -8.44 10.07
CA LYS A 85 -25.62 -8.52 8.94
C LYS A 85 -24.20 -8.17 9.30
N ALA A 86 -23.91 -7.88 10.57
CA ALA A 86 -22.56 -7.54 11.02
C ALA A 86 -21.58 -8.70 10.72
N PRO A 87 -20.43 -8.41 10.09
CA PRO A 87 -19.42 -9.43 9.89
C PRO A 87 -18.72 -9.74 11.21
N GLU A 88 -18.13 -10.93 11.29
CA GLU A 88 -17.20 -11.25 12.37
C GLU A 88 -16.04 -10.25 12.40
N PRO A 89 -15.62 -9.77 13.59
CA PRO A 89 -14.52 -8.83 13.73
C PRO A 89 -13.22 -9.35 13.09
N ASN A 90 -12.55 -8.50 12.31
CA ASN A 90 -11.30 -8.84 11.65
C ASN A 90 -10.36 -7.63 11.62
N PHE A 91 -9.38 -7.60 12.53
CA PHE A 91 -8.43 -6.50 12.67
C PHE A 91 -7.69 -6.11 11.39
N GLN A 92 -7.33 -7.11 10.56
CA GLN A 92 -6.61 -6.84 9.31
C GLN A 92 -7.52 -6.13 8.30
N LEU A 93 -8.77 -6.56 8.20
CA LEU A 93 -9.72 -5.97 7.28
C LEU A 93 -10.22 -4.61 7.80
N GLU A 94 -10.43 -4.47 9.10
CA GLU A 94 -10.80 -3.19 9.74
C GLU A 94 -9.79 -2.10 9.45
N ALA A 95 -8.48 -2.39 9.53
CA ALA A 95 -7.42 -1.44 9.19
C ALA A 95 -7.45 -0.99 7.72
N LEU A 96 -8.06 -1.77 6.83
CA LEU A 96 -8.18 -1.47 5.40
C LEU A 96 -9.52 -0.82 5.01
N VAL A 97 -10.50 -0.80 5.90
CA VAL A 97 -11.80 -0.16 5.63
C VAL A 97 -11.65 1.31 5.20
N PRO A 98 -10.91 2.16 5.92
CA PRO A 98 -10.72 3.55 5.49
C PRO A 98 -10.01 3.66 4.12
N VAL A 99 -9.15 2.70 3.78
CA VAL A 99 -8.46 2.66 2.48
C VAL A 99 -9.45 2.44 1.35
N VAL A 100 -10.29 1.40 1.44
CA VAL A 100 -11.25 1.05 0.39
C VAL A 100 -12.45 2.00 0.32
N ARG A 101 -12.65 2.83 1.35
CA ARG A 101 -13.61 3.94 1.36
C ARG A 101 -13.03 5.25 0.80
N GLY A 102 -11.72 5.30 0.50
CA GLY A 102 -11.05 6.52 0.06
C GLY A 102 -10.80 7.55 1.17
N GLU A 103 -10.95 7.15 2.43
CA GLU A 103 -10.75 7.99 3.62
C GLU A 103 -9.30 8.00 4.09
N MET A 104 -8.50 7.01 3.69
CA MET A 104 -7.08 6.88 4.01
C MET A 104 -6.25 6.71 2.74
N ARG A 105 -5.21 7.53 2.60
CA ARG A 105 -4.26 7.47 1.50
C ARG A 105 -3.38 6.23 1.56
N CYS A 106 -2.94 5.78 0.38
CA CYS A 106 -2.00 4.67 0.22
C CYS A 106 -0.61 5.16 -0.21
N ARG A 107 0.42 4.50 0.29
CA ARG A 107 1.80 4.63 -0.18
C ARG A 107 2.27 3.27 -0.70
N ILE A 108 2.53 3.18 -1.99
CA ILE A 108 2.86 1.91 -2.65
C ILE A 108 4.32 1.93 -3.09
N HIS A 109 5.14 1.11 -2.46
CA HIS A 109 6.53 0.92 -2.83
C HIS A 109 6.64 0.15 -4.14
N ALA A 110 7.33 0.72 -5.13
CA ALA A 110 7.66 0.04 -6.38
C ALA A 110 8.88 0.71 -7.04
N HIS A 111 9.77 -0.10 -7.60
CA HIS A 111 11.00 0.36 -8.27
C HIS A 111 10.95 0.17 -9.78
N ARG A 112 10.71 -1.06 -10.25
CA ARG A 112 10.70 -1.41 -11.68
C ARG A 112 9.44 -0.88 -12.37
N SER A 113 9.58 -0.54 -13.63
CA SER A 113 8.51 -0.02 -14.46
C SER A 113 7.27 -0.92 -14.52
N ASP A 114 7.47 -2.24 -14.60
CA ASP A 114 6.39 -3.24 -14.60
C ASP A 114 5.69 -3.34 -13.22
N ASP A 115 6.45 -3.28 -12.11
CA ASP A 115 5.91 -3.26 -10.76
C ASP A 115 5.13 -1.96 -10.47
N ILE A 116 5.66 -0.82 -10.95
CA ILE A 116 5.00 0.49 -10.86
C ILE A 116 3.65 0.45 -11.58
N MET A 117 3.61 -0.01 -12.83
CA MET A 117 2.36 -0.09 -13.59
C MET A 117 1.38 -1.11 -13.03
N THR A 118 1.87 -2.20 -12.43
CA THR A 118 1.03 -3.15 -11.71
C THR A 118 0.37 -2.51 -10.49
N ALA A 119 1.15 -1.75 -9.71
CA ALA A 119 0.64 -1.00 -8.55
C ALA A 119 -0.40 0.04 -8.96
N VAL A 120 -0.13 0.81 -10.02
CA VAL A 120 -1.05 1.81 -10.58
C VAL A 120 -2.39 1.17 -10.97
N LYS A 121 -2.34 0.09 -11.76
CA LYS A 121 -3.55 -0.60 -12.22
C LYS A 121 -4.39 -1.17 -11.07
N ILE A 122 -3.75 -1.73 -10.05
CA ILE A 122 -4.48 -2.23 -8.87
C ILE A 122 -5.09 -1.07 -8.07
N ALA A 123 -4.33 0.01 -7.87
CA ALA A 123 -4.84 1.18 -7.15
C ALA A 123 -6.06 1.80 -7.86
N GLU A 124 -6.04 1.89 -9.18
CA GLU A 124 -7.16 2.37 -9.98
C GLU A 124 -8.36 1.41 -9.97
N GLU A 125 -8.13 0.10 -10.04
CA GLU A 125 -9.17 -0.94 -9.95
C GLU A 125 -10.00 -0.82 -8.67
N PHE A 126 -9.37 -0.40 -7.57
CA PHE A 126 -10.01 -0.21 -6.26
C PHE A 126 -10.28 1.25 -5.91
N HIS A 127 -10.06 2.19 -6.84
CA HIS A 127 -10.26 3.63 -6.65
C HIS A 127 -9.51 4.21 -5.44
N LEU A 128 -8.28 3.75 -5.21
CA LEU A 128 -7.47 4.18 -4.08
C LEU A 128 -6.91 5.61 -4.28
N ASP A 129 -6.84 6.40 -3.21
CA ASP A 129 -5.99 7.60 -3.18
C ASP A 129 -4.55 7.17 -2.87
N TYR A 130 -3.64 7.26 -3.85
CA TYR A 130 -2.31 6.65 -3.74
C TYR A 130 -1.16 7.53 -4.21
N THR A 131 0.02 7.17 -3.73
CA THR A 131 1.32 7.70 -4.21
C THR A 131 2.27 6.51 -4.39
N ILE A 132 3.01 6.50 -5.51
CA ILE A 132 4.08 5.52 -5.73
C ILE A 132 5.36 6.03 -5.05
N GLU A 133 5.99 5.19 -4.23
CA GLU A 133 7.25 5.49 -3.58
C GLU A 133 8.44 4.89 -4.34
N HIS A 134 9.53 5.62 -4.33
CA HIS A 134 10.80 5.36 -5.03
C HIS A 134 10.70 5.55 -6.55
N CYS A 135 9.75 4.91 -7.21
CA CYS A 135 9.45 5.09 -8.64
C CYS A 135 10.73 5.12 -9.51
N THR A 136 11.72 4.25 -9.21
CA THR A 136 13.09 4.34 -9.73
C THR A 136 13.13 4.30 -11.26
N GLU A 137 12.43 3.36 -11.90
CA GLU A 137 12.30 3.29 -13.36
C GLU A 137 11.11 4.11 -13.93
N GLY A 138 10.53 4.99 -13.11
CA GLY A 138 9.42 5.85 -13.56
C GLY A 138 9.78 6.72 -14.77
N TYR A 139 11.07 7.07 -14.93
CA TYR A 139 11.56 7.82 -16.08
C TYR A 139 11.37 7.09 -17.41
N MET A 140 11.35 5.75 -17.40
CA MET A 140 11.13 4.93 -18.63
C MET A 140 9.67 4.96 -19.07
N ILE A 141 8.75 5.27 -18.18
CA ILE A 141 7.29 5.19 -18.39
C ILE A 141 6.56 6.52 -18.10
N VAL A 142 7.25 7.65 -18.22
CA VAL A 142 6.73 8.98 -17.88
C VAL A 142 5.38 9.27 -18.54
N ASP A 143 5.21 8.92 -19.81
CA ASP A 143 3.96 9.17 -20.53
C ASP A 143 2.80 8.31 -19.99
N ALA A 144 3.08 7.09 -19.52
CA ALA A 144 2.09 6.27 -18.85
C ALA A 144 1.72 6.89 -17.51
N LEU A 145 2.70 7.28 -16.69
CA LEU A 145 2.46 7.93 -15.39
C LEU A 145 1.65 9.22 -15.52
N LYS A 146 1.91 10.02 -16.55
CA LYS A 146 1.12 11.23 -16.85
C LYS A 146 -0.33 10.90 -17.21
N ARG A 147 -0.56 9.91 -18.09
CA ARG A 147 -1.92 9.49 -18.48
C ARG A 147 -2.76 9.01 -17.30
N HIS A 148 -2.11 8.35 -16.35
CA HIS A 148 -2.73 7.84 -15.11
C HIS A 148 -2.69 8.85 -13.95
N HIS A 149 -2.24 10.09 -14.17
CA HIS A 149 -2.13 11.16 -13.15
C HIS A 149 -1.41 10.70 -11.88
N VAL A 150 -0.38 9.86 -12.02
CA VAL A 150 0.32 9.23 -10.90
C VAL A 150 1.10 10.27 -10.11
N ARG A 151 0.89 10.31 -8.80
CA ARG A 151 1.76 11.01 -7.86
C ARG A 151 2.90 10.07 -7.45
N ALA A 152 4.14 10.54 -7.49
CA ALA A 152 5.29 9.76 -7.12
C ALA A 152 6.23 10.54 -6.19
N THR A 153 6.82 9.83 -5.23
CA THR A 153 7.96 10.30 -4.45
C THR A 153 9.20 9.59 -4.97
N ILE A 154 10.18 10.35 -5.46
CA ILE A 154 11.37 9.82 -6.10
C ILE A 154 12.54 9.81 -5.12
N GLY A 155 13.30 8.70 -5.09
CA GLY A 155 14.48 8.54 -4.23
C GLY A 155 14.32 7.47 -3.15
N PRO A 156 15.34 7.35 -2.26
CA PRO A 156 16.58 8.13 -2.20
C PRO A 156 17.58 7.75 -3.30
N TYR A 157 18.37 8.72 -3.78
CA TYR A 157 19.45 8.52 -4.77
C TYR A 157 20.85 8.54 -4.14
N LEU A 158 20.94 8.62 -2.81
CA LEU A 158 22.19 8.80 -2.07
C LEU A 158 22.99 7.51 -1.89
N TRP A 159 22.44 6.39 -2.33
CA TRP A 159 23.01 5.05 -2.15
C TRP A 159 23.34 4.47 -3.53
N GLY A 160 24.37 3.64 -3.59
CA GLY A 160 24.69 2.90 -4.81
C GLY A 160 23.56 1.97 -5.28
N PRO A 161 23.78 1.18 -6.35
CA PRO A 161 22.75 0.27 -6.88
C PRO A 161 22.41 -0.81 -5.84
N GLU A 162 21.37 -0.57 -5.07
CA GLU A 162 20.93 -1.47 -3.99
C GLU A 162 19.94 -2.53 -4.45
N LYS A 163 19.36 -2.35 -5.64
CA LYS A 163 18.38 -3.27 -6.19
C LYS A 163 19.04 -4.22 -7.18
N GLN A 164 18.82 -5.50 -6.96
CA GLN A 164 19.42 -6.55 -7.80
C GLN A 164 18.67 -6.76 -9.12
N GLU A 165 17.43 -6.25 -9.20
CA GLU A 165 16.54 -6.49 -10.33
C GLU A 165 16.28 -5.22 -11.18
N LEU A 166 17.08 -4.15 -10.96
CA LEU A 166 17.06 -2.93 -11.77
C LEU A 166 18.18 -2.93 -12.79
#